data_708c1f4f9fd52726e0d7555c2b1a2db3
#
_entry.id   708c1f4f9fd52726e0d7555c2b1a2db3
#
_cell.length_a   1.000
_cell.length_b   1.000
_cell.length_c   1.000
_cell.angle_alpha   90.00
_cell.angle_beta   90.00
_cell.angle_gamma   90.00
#
_symmetry.space_group_name_H-M   'P 1'
#
loop_
_entity.id
_entity.type
_entity.pdbx_description
1 polymer ?
#
loop_
_entity_poly.entity_id
_entity_poly.type
_entity_poly.pdbx_seq_one_letter_code
_entity_poly.pdbx_strand_id
1 'polypeptide(L)'
;MTLPVLDRAREVELLVAALDAGAHVLLEGPPGTGKSTLLRAVSSERSAPFHLVEGNAELTPARLVGHFDPAQVLAQGYSPDVFVDGPLVRALREGGLLYVEEINRVPEETLNVLITVMSEAELTVPRLGLVRAEPGFRLVAAMNPFDAVGTERISSAIYDRTCRIAMDYQSAETEAEIVALRGPSDDAWRARVVDLVRRTRSHTDVRIGSSVRGAIDLVAIATRLAAMRAVPADDWQAGLDAGLVSLSGRIRLHESAG
;
A
#
# COMPACT_ATOMS: atom_id res chain seq x y z
N MET A 1 -9.87 14.02 -5.97
CA MET A 1 -8.66 14.68 -6.49
C MET A 1 -7.49 13.75 -6.20
N THR A 2 -6.96 13.08 -7.22
CA THR A 2 -5.81 12.17 -7.07
C THR A 2 -4.58 13.02 -6.81
N LEU A 3 -3.84 12.71 -5.73
CA LEU A 3 -2.58 13.42 -5.44
C LEU A 3 -1.58 13.16 -6.56
N PRO A 4 -0.83 14.17 -7.00
CA PRO A 4 0.18 14.00 -8.03
C PRO A 4 1.21 12.95 -7.58
N VAL A 5 1.58 12.06 -8.49
CA VAL A 5 2.65 11.09 -8.28
C VAL A 5 3.96 11.77 -8.64
N LEU A 6 4.68 12.24 -7.62
CA LEU A 6 5.94 12.95 -7.82
C LEU A 6 7.12 11.99 -7.90
N ASP A 7 8.03 12.25 -8.83
CA ASP A 7 9.30 11.51 -9.02
C ASP A 7 9.12 9.98 -9.16
N ARG A 8 8.11 9.57 -9.96
CA ARG A 8 7.77 8.16 -10.23
C ARG A 8 7.51 7.88 -11.70
N ALA A 9 8.01 8.73 -12.59
CA ALA A 9 7.75 8.58 -14.03
C ALA A 9 8.17 7.21 -14.55
N ARG A 10 9.32 6.70 -14.11
CA ARG A 10 9.82 5.38 -14.49
C ARG A 10 8.95 4.26 -13.95
N GLU A 11 8.56 4.31 -12.68
CA GLU A 11 7.72 3.28 -12.06
C GLU A 11 6.31 3.28 -12.67
N VAL A 12 5.76 4.46 -13.02
CA VAL A 12 4.51 4.57 -13.77
C VAL A 12 4.64 3.89 -15.13
N GLU A 13 5.68 4.22 -15.92
CA GLU A 13 5.94 3.62 -17.24
C GLU A 13 6.05 2.10 -17.16
N LEU A 14 6.85 1.58 -16.22
CA LEU A 14 7.03 0.13 -16.02
C LEU A 14 5.73 -0.56 -15.59
N LEU A 15 4.96 0.06 -14.70
CA LEU A 15 3.69 -0.48 -14.24
C LEU A 15 2.67 -0.54 -15.38
N VAL A 16 2.54 0.54 -16.14
CA VAL A 16 1.63 0.61 -17.29
C VAL A 16 2.02 -0.43 -18.34
N ALA A 17 3.30 -0.53 -18.69
CA ALA A 17 3.80 -1.51 -19.66
C ALA A 17 3.53 -2.96 -19.21
N ALA A 18 3.74 -3.27 -17.92
CA ALA A 18 3.47 -4.59 -17.37
C ALA A 18 1.97 -4.94 -17.43
N LEU A 19 1.10 -4.00 -17.01
CA LEU A 19 -0.36 -4.18 -17.05
C LEU A 19 -0.87 -4.37 -18.49
N ASP A 20 -0.34 -3.60 -19.46
CA ASP A 20 -0.71 -3.71 -20.87
C ASP A 20 -0.22 -5.02 -21.52
N ALA A 21 0.93 -5.51 -21.08
CA ALA A 21 1.44 -6.83 -21.46
C ALA A 21 0.66 -8.00 -20.84
N GLY A 22 -0.31 -7.72 -19.98
CA GLY A 22 -1.10 -8.77 -19.32
C GLY A 22 -0.46 -9.35 -18.05
N ALA A 23 0.63 -8.77 -17.57
CA ALA A 23 1.34 -9.28 -16.41
C ALA A 23 0.69 -8.87 -15.07
N HIS A 24 0.80 -9.74 -14.07
CA HIS A 24 0.59 -9.38 -12.68
C HIS A 24 1.85 -8.71 -12.12
N VAL A 25 1.71 -7.84 -11.12
CA VAL A 25 2.81 -7.01 -10.63
C VAL A 25 2.98 -7.11 -9.12
N LEU A 26 4.23 -7.16 -8.67
CA LEU A 26 4.62 -7.01 -7.27
C LEU A 26 5.38 -5.70 -7.07
N LEU A 27 4.78 -4.76 -6.34
CA LEU A 27 5.42 -3.52 -5.89
C LEU A 27 6.15 -3.76 -4.58
N GLU A 28 7.47 -3.71 -4.59
CA GLU A 28 8.29 -3.97 -3.42
C GLU A 28 9.03 -2.71 -2.97
N GLY A 29 8.96 -2.38 -1.70
CA GLY A 29 9.67 -1.23 -1.16
C GLY A 29 9.22 -0.83 0.25
N PRO A 30 9.97 0.07 0.91
CA PRO A 30 9.67 0.54 2.24
C PRO A 30 8.28 1.16 2.38
N PRO A 31 7.74 1.28 3.60
CA PRO A 31 6.49 1.99 3.83
C PRO A 31 6.64 3.48 3.47
N GLY A 32 5.57 4.08 2.93
CA GLY A 32 5.55 5.51 2.58
C GLY A 32 6.24 5.88 1.27
N THR A 33 6.65 4.92 0.44
CA THR A 33 7.23 5.19 -0.90
C THR A 33 6.18 5.50 -1.98
N GLY A 34 4.90 5.52 -1.63
CA GLY A 34 3.82 5.91 -2.54
C GLY A 34 3.24 4.79 -3.40
N LYS A 35 3.45 3.50 -3.07
CA LYS A 35 2.93 2.36 -3.84
C LYS A 35 1.43 2.45 -4.12
N SER A 36 0.62 2.64 -3.09
CA SER A 36 -0.84 2.76 -3.21
C SER A 36 -1.28 4.03 -3.97
N THR A 37 -0.52 5.13 -3.83
CA THR A 37 -0.78 6.39 -4.55
C THR A 37 -0.50 6.22 -6.04
N LEU A 38 0.62 5.59 -6.39
CA LEU A 38 1.00 5.25 -7.76
C LEU A 38 -0.09 4.42 -8.44
N LEU A 39 -0.52 3.34 -7.80
CA LEU A 39 -1.48 2.43 -8.39
C LEU A 39 -2.86 3.07 -8.56
N ARG A 40 -3.31 3.88 -7.59
CA ARG A 40 -4.57 4.64 -7.70
C ARG A 40 -4.52 5.65 -8.87
N ALA A 41 -3.39 6.32 -9.07
CA ALA A 41 -3.22 7.25 -10.18
C ALA A 41 -3.31 6.52 -11.53
N VAL A 42 -2.57 5.43 -11.71
CA VAL A 42 -2.60 4.60 -12.92
C VAL A 42 -4.00 4.02 -13.18
N SER A 43 -4.66 3.49 -12.15
CA SER A 43 -6.02 2.97 -12.28
C SER A 43 -7.03 4.04 -12.71
N SER A 44 -6.93 5.25 -12.13
CA SER A 44 -7.79 6.38 -12.48
C SER A 44 -7.61 6.83 -13.91
N GLU A 45 -6.37 6.93 -14.40
CA GLU A 45 -6.07 7.30 -15.79
C GLU A 45 -6.60 6.27 -16.80
N ARG A 46 -6.59 5.00 -16.43
CA ARG A 46 -7.09 3.90 -17.26
C ARG A 46 -8.59 3.69 -17.17
N SER A 47 -9.27 4.40 -16.27
CA SER A 47 -10.70 4.17 -15.95
C SER A 47 -10.99 2.70 -15.61
N ALA A 48 -10.01 1.99 -15.07
CA ALA A 48 -10.13 0.58 -14.71
C ALA A 48 -10.78 0.43 -13.32
N PRO A 49 -11.71 -0.51 -13.13
CA PRO A 49 -12.21 -0.86 -11.80
C PRO A 49 -11.06 -1.20 -10.84
N PHE A 50 -11.16 -0.73 -9.60
CA PHE A 50 -10.09 -0.83 -8.62
C PHE A 50 -10.59 -1.39 -7.30
N HIS A 51 -10.10 -2.55 -6.92
CA HIS A 51 -10.46 -3.24 -5.70
C HIS A 51 -9.24 -3.35 -4.78
N LEU A 52 -9.31 -2.68 -3.62
CA LEU A 52 -8.27 -2.72 -2.60
C LEU A 52 -8.57 -3.81 -1.57
N VAL A 53 -7.55 -4.61 -1.27
CA VAL A 53 -7.53 -5.57 -0.17
C VAL A 53 -6.29 -5.32 0.67
N GLU A 54 -6.48 -5.17 1.97
CA GLU A 54 -5.37 -5.10 2.93
C GLU A 54 -5.05 -6.50 3.45
N GLY A 55 -3.82 -6.96 3.20
CA GLY A 55 -3.30 -8.25 3.67
C GLY A 55 -3.11 -8.23 5.18
N ASN A 56 -3.70 -9.20 5.85
CA ASN A 56 -3.54 -9.44 7.28
C ASN A 56 -3.79 -10.91 7.59
N ALA A 57 -3.43 -11.36 8.79
CA ALA A 57 -3.55 -12.76 9.23
C ALA A 57 -5.01 -13.29 9.27
N GLU A 58 -6.01 -12.40 9.22
CA GLU A 58 -7.43 -12.78 9.25
C GLU A 58 -8.08 -12.77 7.85
N LEU A 59 -7.32 -12.49 6.80
CA LEU A 59 -7.83 -12.50 5.43
C LEU A 59 -8.03 -13.94 4.95
N THR A 60 -9.22 -14.47 5.18
CA THR A 60 -9.59 -15.82 4.75
C THR A 60 -9.96 -15.86 3.27
N PRO A 61 -9.91 -17.05 2.60
CA PRO A 61 -10.43 -17.23 1.24
C PRO A 61 -11.86 -16.72 1.08
N ALA A 62 -12.73 -16.94 2.05
CA ALA A 62 -14.12 -16.50 2.01
C ALA A 62 -14.25 -14.95 1.99
N ARG A 63 -13.40 -14.24 2.76
CA ARG A 63 -13.38 -12.77 2.72
C ARG A 63 -12.88 -12.23 1.38
N LEU A 64 -11.95 -12.94 0.74
CA LEU A 64 -11.39 -12.55 -0.55
C LEU A 64 -12.33 -12.89 -1.71
N VAL A 65 -12.87 -14.10 -1.74
CA VAL A 65 -13.71 -14.64 -2.81
C VAL A 65 -15.16 -14.16 -2.71
N GLY A 66 -15.72 -14.22 -1.51
CA GLY A 66 -17.12 -13.94 -1.23
C GLY A 66 -17.82 -15.11 -0.51
N HIS A 67 -19.08 -14.95 -0.27
CA HIS A 67 -19.88 -15.92 0.48
C HIS A 67 -21.35 -15.87 0.06
N PHE A 68 -22.08 -16.93 0.30
CA PHE A 68 -23.52 -16.93 0.18
C PHE A 68 -24.17 -16.24 1.40
N ASP A 69 -25.14 -15.34 1.16
CA ASP A 69 -25.87 -14.69 2.22
C ASP A 69 -26.70 -15.72 3.01
N PRO A 70 -26.43 -15.96 4.29
CA PRO A 70 -27.11 -17.00 5.06
C PRO A 70 -28.63 -16.80 5.17
N ALA A 71 -29.08 -15.55 5.25
CA ALA A 71 -30.52 -15.25 5.37
C ALA A 71 -31.26 -15.55 4.06
N GLN A 72 -30.64 -15.21 2.93
CA GLN A 72 -31.22 -15.49 1.62
C GLN A 72 -31.17 -16.98 1.29
N VAL A 73 -30.10 -17.69 1.68
CA VAL A 73 -30.00 -19.15 1.50
C VAL A 73 -31.10 -19.87 2.29
N LEU A 74 -31.43 -19.44 3.50
CA LEU A 74 -32.52 -20.01 4.27
C LEU A 74 -33.89 -19.78 3.61
N ALA A 75 -34.08 -18.64 2.94
CA ALA A 75 -35.35 -18.28 2.32
C ALA A 75 -35.56 -18.92 0.96
N GLN A 76 -34.52 -19.08 0.13
CA GLN A 76 -34.65 -19.45 -1.29
C GLN A 76 -33.64 -20.48 -1.77
N GLY A 77 -32.79 -21.02 -0.88
CA GLY A 77 -31.76 -21.97 -1.21
C GLY A 77 -30.50 -21.33 -1.83
N TYR A 78 -29.58 -22.17 -2.27
CA TYR A 78 -28.36 -21.71 -2.94
C TYR A 78 -28.66 -21.39 -4.40
N SER A 79 -28.40 -20.16 -4.80
CA SER A 79 -28.40 -19.71 -6.21
C SER A 79 -27.29 -18.67 -6.42
N PRO A 80 -26.86 -18.44 -7.66
CA PRO A 80 -25.87 -17.38 -7.94
C PRO A 80 -26.29 -16.00 -7.44
N ASP A 81 -27.59 -15.71 -7.43
CA ASP A 81 -28.13 -14.40 -7.04
C ASP A 81 -27.99 -14.10 -5.55
N VAL A 82 -27.83 -15.13 -4.72
CA VAL A 82 -27.62 -14.98 -3.27
C VAL A 82 -26.15 -15.02 -2.86
N PHE A 83 -25.25 -15.10 -3.84
CA PHE A 83 -23.81 -15.00 -3.59
C PHE A 83 -23.37 -13.55 -3.52
N VAL A 84 -22.70 -13.18 -2.44
CA VAL A 84 -22.11 -11.86 -2.24
C VAL A 84 -20.66 -11.91 -2.70
N ASP A 85 -20.37 -11.28 -3.84
CA ASP A 85 -19.03 -11.25 -4.40
C ASP A 85 -18.03 -10.55 -3.46
N GLY A 86 -16.94 -11.22 -3.15
CA GLY A 86 -15.78 -10.62 -2.52
C GLY A 86 -14.94 -9.79 -3.51
N PRO A 87 -13.90 -9.10 -3.02
CA PRO A 87 -13.10 -8.20 -3.87
C PRO A 87 -12.43 -8.92 -5.05
N LEU A 88 -12.00 -10.18 -4.89
CA LEU A 88 -11.40 -10.96 -5.97
C LEU A 88 -12.43 -11.28 -7.07
N VAL A 89 -13.61 -11.80 -6.69
CA VAL A 89 -14.64 -12.16 -7.67
C VAL A 89 -15.16 -10.93 -8.41
N ARG A 90 -15.30 -9.79 -7.72
CA ARG A 90 -15.62 -8.51 -8.38
C ARG A 90 -14.55 -8.12 -9.39
N ALA A 91 -13.27 -8.13 -8.98
CA ALA A 91 -12.18 -7.79 -9.89
C ALA A 91 -12.13 -8.70 -11.12
N LEU A 92 -12.37 -10.02 -10.94
CA LEU A 92 -12.45 -10.98 -12.04
C LEU A 92 -13.58 -10.62 -13.02
N ARG A 93 -14.79 -10.41 -12.51
CA ARG A 93 -15.99 -10.15 -13.33
C ARG A 93 -15.98 -8.80 -14.04
N GLU A 94 -15.35 -7.80 -13.42
CA GLU A 94 -15.26 -6.44 -13.97
C GLU A 94 -14.04 -6.22 -14.87
N GLY A 95 -13.12 -7.20 -14.93
CA GLY A 95 -11.83 -7.01 -15.61
C GLY A 95 -10.98 -5.91 -14.97
N GLY A 96 -11.08 -5.78 -13.65
CA GLY A 96 -10.47 -4.71 -12.88
C GLY A 96 -9.09 -5.06 -12.30
N LEU A 97 -8.51 -4.09 -11.62
CA LEU A 97 -7.29 -4.26 -10.85
C LEU A 97 -7.62 -4.71 -9.42
N LEU A 98 -7.14 -5.89 -9.02
CA LEU A 98 -7.11 -6.31 -7.63
C LEU A 98 -5.79 -5.88 -7.02
N TYR A 99 -5.81 -4.94 -6.08
CA TYR A 99 -4.63 -4.50 -5.34
C TYR A 99 -4.61 -5.12 -3.95
N VAL A 100 -3.60 -5.95 -3.69
CA VAL A 100 -3.38 -6.59 -2.38
C VAL A 100 -2.20 -5.89 -1.70
N GLU A 101 -2.49 -5.04 -0.72
CA GLU A 101 -1.49 -4.38 0.11
C GLU A 101 -0.98 -5.34 1.18
N GLU A 102 0.29 -5.27 1.57
CA GLU A 102 0.91 -6.14 2.57
C GLU A 102 0.70 -7.65 2.31
N ILE A 103 0.89 -8.09 1.05
CA ILE A 103 0.65 -9.49 0.65
C ILE A 103 1.43 -10.51 1.49
N ASN A 104 2.58 -10.11 2.04
CA ASN A 104 3.39 -10.93 2.94
C ASN A 104 2.74 -11.23 4.30
N ARG A 105 1.60 -10.61 4.62
CA ARG A 105 0.80 -10.89 5.82
C ARG A 105 -0.43 -11.75 5.54
N VAL A 106 -0.65 -12.11 4.29
CA VAL A 106 -1.79 -12.93 3.86
C VAL A 106 -1.52 -14.40 4.19
N PRO A 107 -2.46 -15.13 4.83
CA PRO A 107 -2.30 -16.56 5.10
C PRO A 107 -2.08 -17.38 3.84
N GLU A 108 -1.29 -18.45 3.95
CA GLU A 108 -0.93 -19.33 2.82
C GLU A 108 -2.15 -19.88 2.07
N GLU A 109 -3.20 -20.27 2.79
CA GLU A 109 -4.43 -20.75 2.17
C GLU A 109 -5.08 -19.73 1.24
N THR A 110 -5.02 -18.43 1.61
CA THR A 110 -5.56 -17.33 0.80
C THR A 110 -4.60 -16.97 -0.34
N LEU A 111 -3.28 -17.03 -0.11
CA LEU A 111 -2.28 -16.88 -1.17
C LEU A 111 -2.45 -17.94 -2.26
N ASN A 112 -2.78 -19.18 -1.91
CA ASN A 112 -3.00 -20.27 -2.88
C ASN A 112 -4.18 -19.96 -3.81
N VAL A 113 -5.24 -19.30 -3.33
CA VAL A 113 -6.34 -18.82 -4.19
C VAL A 113 -5.83 -17.79 -5.19
N LEU A 114 -5.01 -16.83 -4.75
CA LEU A 114 -4.43 -15.81 -5.64
C LEU A 114 -3.49 -16.44 -6.68
N ILE A 115 -2.66 -17.41 -6.28
CA ILE A 115 -1.76 -18.15 -7.17
C ILE A 115 -2.55 -18.88 -8.26
N THR A 116 -3.63 -19.54 -7.88
CA THR A 116 -4.51 -20.23 -8.84
C THR A 116 -5.07 -19.26 -9.87
N VAL A 117 -5.63 -18.14 -9.41
CA VAL A 117 -6.23 -17.14 -10.31
C VAL A 117 -5.19 -16.48 -11.22
N MET A 118 -3.98 -16.23 -10.73
CA MET A 118 -2.89 -15.70 -11.57
C MET A 118 -2.46 -16.68 -12.67
N SER A 119 -2.55 -17.99 -12.42
CA SER A 119 -2.13 -19.02 -13.38
C SER A 119 -3.21 -19.34 -14.40
N GLU A 120 -4.45 -19.50 -13.92
CA GLU A 120 -5.55 -20.09 -14.72
C GLU A 120 -6.52 -19.04 -15.24
N ALA A 121 -6.44 -17.80 -14.76
CA ALA A 121 -7.40 -16.72 -15.02
C ALA A 121 -8.86 -17.12 -14.72
N GLU A 122 -9.05 -18.08 -13.82
CA GLU A 122 -10.37 -18.56 -13.40
C GLU A 122 -10.33 -19.09 -11.95
N LEU A 123 -11.50 -19.17 -11.34
CA LEU A 123 -11.69 -19.69 -9.99
C LEU A 123 -12.97 -20.50 -9.89
N THR A 124 -12.88 -21.74 -9.40
CA THR A 124 -14.07 -22.54 -9.08
C THR A 124 -14.52 -22.24 -7.66
N VAL A 125 -15.74 -21.70 -7.52
CA VAL A 125 -16.36 -21.41 -6.23
C VAL A 125 -17.43 -22.46 -5.94
N PRO A 126 -17.37 -23.16 -4.80
CA PRO A 126 -18.35 -24.19 -4.46
C PRO A 126 -19.79 -23.65 -4.55
N ARG A 127 -20.68 -24.38 -5.24
CA ARG A 127 -22.09 -24.05 -5.49
C ARG A 127 -22.36 -22.83 -6.38
N LEU A 128 -21.39 -21.93 -6.59
CA LEU A 128 -21.49 -20.84 -7.57
C LEU A 128 -21.03 -21.31 -8.96
N GLY A 129 -20.05 -22.21 -9.01
CA GLY A 129 -19.45 -22.68 -10.25
C GLY A 129 -18.17 -21.96 -10.62
N LEU A 130 -17.86 -21.96 -11.90
CA LEU A 130 -16.65 -21.37 -12.47
C LEU A 130 -16.81 -19.86 -12.68
N VAL A 131 -15.91 -19.08 -12.11
CA VAL A 131 -15.79 -17.64 -12.33
C VAL A 131 -14.54 -17.40 -13.18
N ARG A 132 -14.70 -16.90 -14.39
CA ARG A 132 -13.59 -16.54 -15.28
C ARG A 132 -13.24 -15.07 -15.16
N ALA A 133 -11.95 -14.78 -15.32
CA ALA A 133 -11.48 -13.41 -15.38
C ALA A 133 -11.82 -12.76 -16.72
N GLU A 134 -12.41 -11.59 -16.68
CA GLU A 134 -12.50 -10.72 -17.87
C GLU A 134 -11.10 -10.25 -18.30
N PRO A 135 -10.87 -9.98 -19.59
CA PRO A 135 -9.53 -9.75 -20.16
C PRO A 135 -8.70 -8.65 -19.48
N GLY A 136 -9.36 -7.67 -18.88
CA GLY A 136 -8.70 -6.55 -18.16
C GLY A 136 -8.19 -6.89 -16.75
N PHE A 137 -8.58 -8.05 -16.18
CA PHE A 137 -8.20 -8.42 -14.82
C PHE A 137 -6.68 -8.50 -14.64
N ARG A 138 -6.16 -7.80 -13.63
CA ARG A 138 -4.77 -7.92 -13.18
C ARG A 138 -4.68 -7.86 -11.66
N LEU A 139 -3.78 -8.66 -11.11
CA LEU A 139 -3.41 -8.59 -9.71
C LEU A 139 -2.16 -7.72 -9.58
N VAL A 140 -2.23 -6.72 -8.70
CA VAL A 140 -1.07 -5.96 -8.24
C VAL A 140 -0.93 -6.17 -6.75
N ALA A 141 0.18 -6.73 -6.34
CA ALA A 141 0.50 -6.91 -4.93
C ALA A 141 1.51 -5.86 -4.47
N ALA A 142 1.49 -5.53 -3.19
CA ALA A 142 2.53 -4.71 -2.58
C ALA A 142 3.04 -5.33 -1.29
N MET A 143 4.34 -5.17 -1.05
CA MET A 143 4.96 -5.59 0.20
C MET A 143 6.07 -4.66 0.66
N ASN A 144 6.39 -4.76 1.94
CA ASN A 144 7.60 -4.20 2.53
C ASN A 144 8.60 -5.33 2.78
N PRO A 145 9.75 -5.36 2.10
CA PRO A 145 10.73 -6.44 2.26
C PRO A 145 11.44 -6.42 3.62
N PHE A 146 11.37 -5.30 4.34
CA PHE A 146 12.01 -5.12 5.67
C PHE A 146 11.08 -5.47 6.84
N ASP A 147 9.84 -5.81 6.59
CA ASP A 147 8.87 -6.15 7.63
C ASP A 147 9.03 -7.64 8.00
N ALA A 148 10.09 -7.94 8.76
CA ALA A 148 10.48 -9.31 9.09
C ALA A 148 9.76 -9.89 10.32
N VAL A 149 8.93 -9.11 11.02
CA VAL A 149 8.25 -9.56 12.24
C VAL A 149 6.84 -10.03 11.91
N GLY A 150 6.60 -11.34 12.02
CA GLY A 150 5.28 -11.95 11.80
C GLY A 150 4.90 -12.12 10.32
N THR A 151 5.89 -12.03 9.41
CA THR A 151 5.66 -12.25 7.98
C THR A 151 6.34 -13.54 7.54
N GLU A 152 5.57 -14.46 6.97
CA GLU A 152 6.14 -15.57 6.23
C GLU A 152 6.85 -15.03 4.98
N ARG A 153 7.92 -15.72 4.56
CA ARG A 153 8.52 -15.41 3.26
C ARG A 153 7.46 -15.65 2.20
N ILE A 154 7.17 -14.63 1.40
CA ILE A 154 6.29 -14.82 0.24
C ILE A 154 6.79 -16.02 -0.55
N SER A 155 5.85 -16.91 -0.86
CA SER A 155 6.12 -18.10 -1.66
C SER A 155 6.82 -17.72 -2.98
N SER A 156 7.82 -18.50 -3.37
CA SER A 156 8.46 -18.37 -4.69
C SER A 156 7.45 -18.41 -5.84
N ALA A 157 6.30 -19.05 -5.63
CA ALA A 157 5.22 -19.11 -6.60
C ALA A 157 4.59 -17.74 -6.91
N ILE A 158 4.57 -16.80 -5.96
CA ILE A 158 4.12 -15.42 -6.21
C ILE A 158 5.15 -14.67 -7.05
N TYR A 159 6.45 -14.80 -6.72
CA TYR A 159 7.53 -14.16 -7.49
C TYR A 159 7.58 -14.66 -8.94
N ASP A 160 7.36 -15.96 -9.15
CA ASP A 160 7.36 -16.56 -10.49
C ASP A 160 6.20 -16.05 -11.39
N ARG A 161 5.11 -15.61 -10.78
CA ARG A 161 3.89 -15.14 -11.47
C ARG A 161 3.73 -13.64 -11.54
N THR A 162 4.66 -12.88 -11.00
CA THR A 162 4.58 -11.42 -10.96
C THR A 162 5.83 -10.76 -11.52
N CYS A 163 5.64 -9.65 -12.23
CA CYS A 163 6.73 -8.74 -12.56
C CYS A 163 7.04 -7.86 -11.34
N ARG A 164 8.26 -7.88 -10.87
CA ARG A 164 8.69 -7.11 -9.70
C ARG A 164 9.12 -5.71 -10.08
N ILE A 165 8.51 -4.70 -9.44
CA ILE A 165 8.94 -3.30 -9.50
C ILE A 165 9.41 -2.89 -8.11
N ALA A 166 10.71 -2.62 -7.97
CA ALA A 166 11.28 -2.12 -6.73
C ALA A 166 11.08 -0.61 -6.64
N MET A 167 10.62 -0.15 -5.49
CA MET A 167 10.41 1.26 -5.17
C MET A 167 11.22 1.64 -3.95
N ASP A 168 11.96 2.73 -4.03
CA ASP A 168 12.72 3.29 -2.92
C ASP A 168 12.15 4.66 -2.51
N TYR A 169 12.70 5.27 -1.47
CA TYR A 169 12.35 6.62 -1.07
C TYR A 169 12.68 7.63 -2.18
N GLN A 170 11.87 8.67 -2.28
CA GLN A 170 12.11 9.76 -3.23
C GLN A 170 13.33 10.61 -2.81
N SER A 171 13.73 11.55 -3.69
CA SER A 171 14.75 12.53 -3.39
C SER A 171 14.34 13.47 -2.24
N ALA A 172 15.28 14.16 -1.65
CA ALA A 172 14.98 15.11 -0.57
C ALA A 172 14.09 16.26 -1.05
N GLU A 173 14.32 16.71 -2.27
CA GLU A 173 13.55 17.75 -2.95
C GLU A 173 12.11 17.29 -3.14
N THR A 174 11.91 16.10 -3.67
CA THR A 174 10.58 15.52 -3.88
C THR A 174 9.85 15.27 -2.55
N GLU A 175 10.54 14.78 -1.53
CA GLU A 175 9.93 14.62 -0.21
C GLU A 175 9.49 15.97 0.36
N ALA A 176 10.26 17.05 0.15
CA ALA A 176 9.87 18.41 0.55
C ALA A 176 8.63 18.91 -0.21
N GLU A 177 8.55 18.63 -1.52
CA GLU A 177 7.35 18.93 -2.33
C GLU A 177 6.13 18.17 -1.83
N ILE A 178 6.26 16.87 -1.52
CA ILE A 178 5.18 16.06 -0.94
C ILE A 178 4.68 16.66 0.38
N VAL A 179 5.59 17.11 1.24
CA VAL A 179 5.23 17.79 2.50
C VAL A 179 4.48 19.09 2.21
N ALA A 180 4.94 19.89 1.24
CA ALA A 180 4.31 21.15 0.86
C ALA A 180 2.85 20.97 0.39
N LEU A 181 2.53 19.86 -0.29
CA LEU A 181 1.16 19.54 -0.73
C LEU A 181 0.18 19.30 0.42
N ARG A 182 0.68 19.11 1.65
CA ARG A 182 -0.13 18.78 2.84
C ARG A 182 -0.43 19.95 3.75
N GLY A 183 0.17 21.09 3.51
CA GLY A 183 -0.12 22.29 4.27
C GLY A 183 0.95 23.38 4.10
N PRO A 184 0.61 24.62 4.43
CA PRO A 184 1.54 25.73 4.35
C PRO A 184 2.66 25.56 5.40
N SER A 185 3.89 25.74 4.96
CA SER A 185 5.08 25.74 5.82
C SER A 185 6.21 26.50 5.12
N ASP A 186 7.12 27.05 5.87
CA ASP A 186 8.33 27.68 5.36
C ASP A 186 9.24 26.65 4.67
N ASP A 187 9.86 27.02 3.55
CA ASP A 187 10.67 26.11 2.74
C ASP A 187 11.91 25.62 3.50
N ALA A 188 12.57 26.53 4.25
CA ALA A 188 13.75 26.16 5.01
C ALA A 188 13.40 25.24 6.20
N TRP A 189 12.24 25.45 6.79
CA TRP A 189 11.73 24.56 7.85
C TRP A 189 11.41 23.16 7.29
N ARG A 190 10.71 23.08 6.17
CA ARG A 190 10.44 21.80 5.50
C ARG A 190 11.71 21.03 5.15
N ALA A 191 12.69 21.72 4.58
CA ALA A 191 13.97 21.11 4.23
C ALA A 191 14.68 20.51 5.46
N ARG A 192 14.67 21.21 6.58
CA ARG A 192 15.25 20.71 7.86
C ARG A 192 14.49 19.49 8.39
N VAL A 193 13.16 19.51 8.32
CA VAL A 193 12.33 18.37 8.76
C VAL A 193 12.56 17.14 7.87
N VAL A 194 12.63 17.32 6.56
CA VAL A 194 12.93 16.24 5.63
C VAL A 194 14.33 15.67 5.87
N ASP A 195 15.34 16.53 6.06
CA ASP A 195 16.70 16.08 6.39
C ASP A 195 16.72 15.28 7.71
N LEU A 196 16.04 15.75 8.76
CA LEU A 196 15.90 15.02 10.02
C LEU A 196 15.31 13.62 9.79
N VAL A 197 14.19 13.52 9.08
CA VAL A 197 13.52 12.26 8.81
C VAL A 197 14.41 11.33 7.99
N ARG A 198 15.12 11.84 6.99
CA ARG A 198 16.06 11.08 6.16
C ARG A 198 17.23 10.54 6.99
N ARG A 199 17.78 11.32 7.90
CA ARG A 199 18.83 10.87 8.82
C ARG A 199 18.40 9.69 9.69
N THR A 200 17.12 9.60 10.06
CA THR A 200 16.63 8.41 10.79
C THR A 200 16.78 7.12 10.00
N ARG A 201 16.80 7.17 8.65
CA ARG A 201 16.95 6.00 7.77
C ARG A 201 18.39 5.53 7.59
N SER A 202 19.36 6.42 7.85
CA SER A 202 20.79 6.15 7.68
C SER A 202 21.55 6.10 9.01
N HIS A 203 20.87 6.27 10.14
CA HIS A 203 21.52 6.25 11.46
C HIS A 203 21.87 4.81 11.85
N THR A 204 23.07 4.61 12.35
CA THR A 204 23.63 3.27 12.67
C THR A 204 22.81 2.50 13.71
N ASP A 205 22.21 3.20 14.66
CA ASP A 205 21.42 2.59 15.75
C ASP A 205 19.96 2.36 15.37
N VAL A 206 19.54 2.87 14.21
CA VAL A 206 18.16 2.78 13.74
C VAL A 206 18.02 1.66 12.73
N ARG A 207 17.23 0.64 13.08
CA ARG A 207 16.86 -0.45 12.18
C ARG A 207 15.79 -0.04 11.17
N ILE A 208 14.78 0.73 11.62
CA ILE A 208 13.69 1.23 10.78
C ILE A 208 13.55 2.71 11.03
N GLY A 209 13.86 3.52 10.01
CA GLY A 209 13.67 4.96 10.03
C GLY A 209 12.28 5.38 9.59
N SER A 210 11.95 6.65 9.78
CA SER A 210 10.66 7.20 9.39
C SER A 210 10.56 7.46 7.88
N SER A 211 9.37 7.27 7.32
CA SER A 211 9.05 7.67 5.95
C SER A 211 8.65 9.15 5.87
N VAL A 212 8.40 9.66 4.66
CA VAL A 212 7.87 11.02 4.42
C VAL A 212 6.58 11.31 5.19
N ARG A 213 5.79 10.28 5.57
CA ARG A 213 4.62 10.44 6.45
C ARG A 213 5.00 11.09 7.79
N GLY A 214 6.16 10.72 8.36
CA GLY A 214 6.66 11.35 9.58
C GLY A 214 7.00 12.83 9.40
N ALA A 215 7.57 13.22 8.26
CA ALA A 215 7.83 14.61 7.94
C ALA A 215 6.53 15.42 7.77
N ILE A 216 5.53 14.86 7.09
CA ILE A 216 4.20 15.46 6.94
C ILE A 216 3.57 15.76 8.30
N ASP A 217 3.51 14.75 9.17
CA ASP A 217 2.89 14.89 10.48
C ASP A 217 3.69 15.84 11.40
N LEU A 218 5.03 15.76 11.34
CA LEU A 218 5.89 16.66 12.12
C LEU A 218 5.63 18.12 11.75
N VAL A 219 5.62 18.47 10.47
CA VAL A 219 5.34 19.84 10.02
C VAL A 219 3.94 20.28 10.44
N ALA A 220 2.94 19.44 10.25
CA ALA A 220 1.55 19.77 10.61
C ALA A 220 1.38 19.99 12.11
N ILE A 221 1.96 19.12 12.95
CA ILE A 221 1.90 19.23 14.41
C ILE A 221 2.68 20.45 14.90
N ALA A 222 3.92 20.67 14.40
CA ALA A 222 4.73 21.84 14.78
C ALA A 222 4.01 23.15 14.48
N THR A 223 3.42 23.29 13.29
CA THR A 223 2.64 24.47 12.90
C THR A 223 1.46 24.71 13.86
N ARG A 224 0.77 23.67 14.28
CA ARG A 224 -0.35 23.78 15.23
C ARG A 224 0.13 24.14 16.65
N LEU A 225 1.22 23.53 17.12
CA LEU A 225 1.79 23.85 18.43
C LEU A 225 2.30 25.30 18.48
N ALA A 226 2.97 25.76 17.42
CA ALA A 226 3.43 27.15 17.32
C ALA A 226 2.25 28.13 17.40
N ALA A 227 1.16 27.86 16.66
CA ALA A 227 -0.04 28.71 16.73
C ALA A 227 -0.71 28.68 18.10
N MET A 228 -0.80 27.53 18.77
CA MET A 228 -1.38 27.41 20.12
C MET A 228 -0.53 28.13 21.20
N ARG A 229 0.79 28.18 21.01
CA ARG A 229 1.75 28.80 21.93
C ARG A 229 2.02 30.28 21.60
N ALA A 230 1.45 30.77 20.49
CA ALA A 230 1.70 32.11 19.96
C ALA A 230 3.21 32.40 19.73
N VAL A 231 3.94 31.42 19.19
CA VAL A 231 5.36 31.50 18.83
C VAL A 231 5.54 31.37 17.32
N PRO A 232 6.71 31.70 16.73
CA PRO A 232 6.99 31.52 15.32
C PRO A 232 6.82 30.07 14.86
N ALA A 233 6.46 29.86 13.57
CA ALA A 233 6.20 28.53 13.00
C ALA A 233 7.42 27.58 13.00
N ASP A 234 8.63 28.16 13.09
CA ASP A 234 9.92 27.45 13.18
C ASP A 234 10.49 27.39 14.60
N ASP A 235 9.64 27.63 15.61
CA ASP A 235 10.05 27.56 17.03
C ASP A 235 10.61 26.16 17.34
N TRP A 236 11.81 26.18 17.96
CA TRP A 236 12.54 24.94 18.23
C TRP A 236 11.79 24.01 19.19
N GLN A 237 11.18 24.57 20.25
CA GLN A 237 10.48 23.75 21.25
C GLN A 237 9.20 23.12 20.66
N ALA A 238 8.45 23.87 19.84
CA ALA A 238 7.31 23.36 19.12
C ALA A 238 7.72 22.25 18.12
N GLY A 239 8.85 22.45 17.44
CA GLY A 239 9.44 21.47 16.54
C GLY A 239 9.89 20.18 17.24
N LEU A 240 10.55 20.31 18.41
CA LEU A 240 11.00 19.17 19.21
C LEU A 240 9.82 18.34 19.71
N ASP A 241 8.81 18.98 20.29
CA ASP A 241 7.62 18.30 20.79
C ASP A 241 6.86 17.58 19.64
N ALA A 242 6.75 18.25 18.49
CA ALA A 242 6.15 17.64 17.28
C ALA A 242 6.96 16.44 16.80
N GLY A 243 8.29 16.52 16.83
CA GLY A 243 9.19 15.43 16.47
C GLY A 243 9.00 14.22 17.38
N LEU A 244 8.96 14.42 18.69
CA LEU A 244 8.72 13.35 19.65
C LEU A 244 7.37 12.65 19.41
N VAL A 245 6.31 13.41 19.15
CA VAL A 245 4.97 12.86 18.91
C VAL A 245 4.89 12.12 17.57
N SER A 246 5.49 12.69 16.52
CA SER A 246 5.35 12.14 15.15
C SER A 246 6.31 11.00 14.84
N LEU A 247 7.50 10.95 15.45
CA LEU A 247 8.56 10.04 15.05
C LEU A 247 8.79 8.87 16.03
N SER A 248 8.51 9.04 17.34
CA SER A 248 8.83 8.01 18.34
C SER A 248 8.21 6.65 18.08
N GLY A 249 6.99 6.61 17.56
CA GLY A 249 6.33 5.35 17.19
C GLY A 249 6.76 4.77 15.83
N ARG A 250 7.48 5.55 15.00
CA ARG A 250 7.88 5.18 13.63
C ARG A 250 9.33 4.73 13.52
N ILE A 251 10.14 5.08 14.50
CA ILE A 251 11.55 4.70 14.56
C ILE A 251 11.70 3.45 15.39
N ARG A 252 12.45 2.47 14.89
CA ARG A 252 12.81 1.25 15.62
C ARG A 252 14.33 1.19 15.72
N LEU A 253 14.84 1.06 16.94
CA LEU A 253 16.27 0.85 17.18
C LEU A 253 16.66 -0.61 16.95
N HIS A 254 17.96 -0.87 16.73
CA HIS A 254 18.52 -2.20 16.83
C HIS A 254 18.46 -2.68 18.28
N GLU A 255 18.28 -3.97 18.51
CA GLU A 255 18.21 -4.56 19.87
C GLU A 255 19.50 -4.35 20.68
N SER A 256 20.62 -4.10 20.02
CA SER A 256 21.92 -3.80 20.63
C SER A 256 22.18 -2.32 20.91
N ALA A 257 21.21 -1.43 20.62
CA ALA A 257 21.36 0.02 20.75
C ALA A 257 20.69 0.59 22.02
N GLY A 258 20.47 -0.27 23.03
CA GLY A 258 19.86 0.06 24.34
C GLY A 258 20.88 0.07 25.46
#